data_f88b6793bbccd63d378295ff34831380
#
_entry.id   f88b6793bbccd63d378295ff34831380
#
_cell.length_a   1.000
_cell.length_b   1.000
_cell.length_c   1.000
_cell.angle_alpha   90.00
_cell.angle_beta   90.00
_cell.angle_gamma   90.00
#
_symmetry.space_group_name_H-M   'P 1'
#
loop_
_entity.id
_entity.type
_entity.pdbx_description
1 polymer ?
#
loop_
_entity_poly.entity_id
_entity_poly.type
_entity_poly.pdbx_seq_one_letter_code
_entity_poly.pdbx_strand_id
1 'polypeptide(L)'
;MIKYGTSGFRTHHSVILDISEKIGLALAQLVYYKKESFGIMITASHNHHEDNGVKIMDENGNMVTEDIERYLVQYVNDQFTNDNMPYEPLIKIFNEDIQIIKNKNLKLHIGYDSRQSSPDICEKIIKGILRTNDQFPYIVHPLVTTPELHFIF
;
A
#
# COMPACT_ATOMS: atom_id res chain seq x y z
N MET A 1 14.82 4.73 -10.80
CA MET A 1 14.40 4.24 -9.46
C MET A 1 13.28 5.13 -8.94
N ILE A 2 12.16 4.53 -8.54
CA ILE A 2 11.03 5.31 -8.03
C ILE A 2 11.25 5.71 -6.57
N LYS A 3 10.80 6.90 -6.20
CA LYS A 3 10.95 7.47 -4.86
C LYS A 3 9.60 7.71 -4.21
N TYR A 4 9.57 7.68 -2.89
CA TYR A 4 8.44 8.08 -2.10
C TYR A 4 8.64 9.54 -1.68
N GLY A 5 7.85 10.44 -2.24
CA GLY A 5 7.91 11.87 -1.91
C GLY A 5 6.96 12.24 -0.78
N THR A 6 6.74 13.53 -0.56
CA THR A 6 5.83 14.02 0.48
C THR A 6 4.38 13.57 0.29
N SER A 7 4.00 13.21 -0.93
CA SER A 7 2.65 12.75 -1.26
C SER A 7 2.60 11.30 -1.75
N GLY A 8 3.62 10.51 -1.40
CA GLY A 8 3.70 9.11 -1.79
C GLY A 8 4.42 8.88 -3.11
N PHE A 9 4.24 7.68 -3.67
CA PHE A 9 4.71 7.39 -5.02
C PHE A 9 3.82 8.14 -6.01
N ARG A 10 4.42 8.92 -6.89
CA ARG A 10 3.67 9.76 -7.83
C ARG A 10 4.44 9.94 -9.12
N THR A 11 3.88 9.43 -10.23
CA THR A 11 4.47 9.54 -11.56
C THR A 11 3.43 9.10 -12.59
N HIS A 12 3.85 8.86 -13.84
CA HIS A 12 2.95 8.37 -14.88
C HIS A 12 2.24 7.08 -14.42
N HIS A 13 0.95 6.96 -14.76
CA HIS A 13 0.12 5.85 -14.28
C HIS A 13 0.69 4.46 -14.65
N SER A 14 1.39 4.34 -15.79
CA SER A 14 1.96 3.06 -16.19
C SER A 14 3.08 2.61 -15.26
N VAL A 15 3.88 3.54 -14.73
CA VAL A 15 4.93 3.24 -13.76
C VAL A 15 4.31 2.83 -12.42
N ILE A 16 3.28 3.56 -11.99
CA ILE A 16 2.54 3.21 -10.76
C ILE A 16 1.93 1.82 -10.90
N LEU A 17 1.32 1.49 -12.04
CA LEU A 17 0.76 0.17 -12.29
C LEU A 17 1.82 -0.92 -12.16
N ASP A 18 3.01 -0.69 -12.70
CA ASP A 18 4.11 -1.66 -12.65
C ASP A 18 4.59 -1.98 -11.24
N ILE A 19 4.54 -1.03 -10.31
CA ILE A 19 4.97 -1.23 -8.92
C ILE A 19 3.83 -1.63 -7.98
N SER A 20 2.60 -1.61 -8.44
CA SER A 20 1.41 -1.76 -7.57
C SER A 20 1.34 -3.12 -6.89
N GLU A 21 1.68 -4.19 -7.59
CA GLU A 21 1.70 -5.52 -6.97
C GLU A 21 2.70 -5.59 -5.82
N LYS A 22 3.87 -5.01 -6.00
CA LYS A 22 4.90 -4.93 -4.94
C LYS A 22 4.45 -4.09 -3.76
N ILE A 23 3.71 -3.00 -4.02
CA ILE A 23 3.13 -2.18 -2.96
C ILE A 23 2.17 -3.03 -2.12
N GLY A 24 1.30 -3.79 -2.77
CA GLY A 24 0.37 -4.68 -2.07
C GLY A 24 1.08 -5.72 -1.20
N LEU A 25 2.10 -6.37 -1.76
CA LEU A 25 2.94 -7.32 -1.02
C LEU A 25 3.59 -6.67 0.21
N ALA A 26 4.20 -5.52 0.02
CA ALA A 26 4.91 -4.82 1.10
C ALA A 26 3.95 -4.39 2.21
N LEU A 27 2.77 -3.89 1.85
CA LEU A 27 1.80 -3.40 2.82
C LEU A 27 1.18 -4.54 3.64
N ALA A 28 0.89 -5.67 3.02
CA ALA A 28 0.41 -6.84 3.76
C ALA A 28 1.46 -7.27 4.81
N GLN A 29 2.73 -7.26 4.44
CA GLN A 29 3.82 -7.59 5.35
C GLN A 29 3.97 -6.56 6.47
N LEU A 30 3.75 -5.27 6.18
CA LEU A 30 3.78 -4.22 7.20
C LEU A 30 2.67 -4.41 8.23
N VAL A 31 1.46 -4.78 7.81
CA VAL A 31 0.39 -5.15 8.75
C VAL A 31 0.85 -6.28 9.66
N TYR A 32 1.48 -7.29 9.08
CA TYR A 32 2.01 -8.42 9.84
C TYR A 32 3.08 -7.99 10.84
N TYR A 33 4.07 -7.21 10.40
CA TYR A 33 5.17 -6.79 11.27
C TYR A 33 4.77 -5.78 12.33
N LYS A 34 3.96 -4.80 11.96
CA LYS A 34 3.61 -3.69 12.85
C LYS A 34 2.40 -4.00 13.72
N LYS A 35 1.59 -5.01 13.36
CA LYS A 35 0.31 -5.29 14.02
C LYS A 35 -0.60 -4.06 14.04
N GLU A 36 -0.62 -3.36 12.92
CA GLU A 36 -1.45 -2.18 12.68
C GLU A 36 -2.13 -2.28 11.33
N SER A 37 -3.29 -1.66 11.21
CA SER A 37 -3.93 -1.44 9.91
C SER A 37 -3.26 -0.28 9.18
N PHE A 38 -3.34 -0.29 7.85
CA PHE A 38 -2.84 0.81 7.02
C PHE A 38 -3.89 1.20 5.99
N GLY A 39 -3.82 2.44 5.55
CA GLY A 39 -4.63 2.98 4.47
C GLY A 39 -3.79 3.24 3.23
N ILE A 40 -4.40 3.01 2.08
CA ILE A 40 -3.80 3.24 0.77
C ILE A 40 -4.74 4.17 0.00
N MET A 41 -4.23 5.33 -0.41
CA MET A 41 -5.00 6.23 -1.26
C MET A 41 -4.35 6.32 -2.64
N ILE A 42 -5.10 5.95 -3.66
CA ILE A 42 -4.66 6.00 -5.05
C ILE A 42 -5.15 7.31 -5.64
N THR A 43 -4.24 8.30 -5.71
CA THR A 43 -4.56 9.64 -6.22
C THR A 43 -3.30 10.41 -6.55
N ALA A 44 -3.42 11.33 -7.49
CA ALA A 44 -2.43 12.37 -7.77
C ALA A 44 -3.15 13.67 -8.12
N SER A 45 -4.07 14.10 -7.26
CA SER A 45 -5.11 15.09 -7.53
C SER A 45 -4.62 16.42 -8.11
N HIS A 46 -3.37 16.81 -7.86
CA HIS A 46 -2.78 18.05 -8.41
C HIS A 46 -1.89 17.82 -9.62
N ASN A 47 -1.73 16.57 -10.04
CA ASN A 47 -0.89 16.21 -11.18
C ASN A 47 -1.73 16.13 -12.46
N HIS A 48 -1.03 16.06 -13.61
CA HIS A 48 -1.65 15.83 -14.91
C HIS A 48 -2.48 14.53 -14.88
N HIS A 49 -3.55 14.48 -15.70
CA HIS A 49 -4.47 13.32 -15.70
C HIS A 49 -3.80 11.98 -16.06
N GLU A 50 -2.66 12.02 -16.75
CA GLU A 50 -1.88 10.81 -17.07
C GLU A 50 -1.05 10.29 -15.91
N ASP A 51 -0.86 11.10 -14.88
CA ASP A 51 -0.18 10.69 -13.66
C ASP A 51 -1.15 10.02 -12.69
N ASN A 52 -0.62 9.23 -11.81
CA ASN A 52 -1.33 8.74 -10.66
C ASN A 52 -0.34 8.56 -9.51
N GLY A 53 -0.82 8.15 -8.37
CA GLY A 53 0.02 7.99 -7.21
C GLY A 53 -0.58 7.07 -6.17
N VAL A 54 0.26 6.64 -5.24
CA VAL A 54 -0.15 5.81 -4.11
C VAL A 54 0.45 6.41 -2.84
N LYS A 55 -0.43 6.84 -1.96
CA LYS A 55 -0.07 7.42 -0.67
C LYS A 55 -0.47 6.44 0.44
N ILE A 56 0.43 6.24 1.39
CA ILE A 56 0.21 5.31 2.49
C ILE A 56 -0.02 6.07 3.79
N MET A 57 -0.99 5.62 4.58
CA MET A 57 -1.34 6.21 5.87
C MET A 57 -1.30 5.14 6.96
N ASP A 58 -0.93 5.53 8.17
CA ASP A 58 -1.05 4.65 9.33
C ASP A 58 -2.52 4.54 9.78
N GLU A 59 -2.78 3.76 10.82
CA GLU A 59 -4.16 3.53 11.30
C GLU A 59 -4.81 4.77 11.92
N ASN A 60 -4.03 5.83 12.20
CA ASN A 60 -4.54 7.12 12.68
C ASN A 60 -4.76 8.13 11.55
N GLY A 61 -4.54 7.71 10.30
CA GLY A 61 -4.67 8.58 9.13
C GLY A 61 -3.46 9.50 8.91
N ASN A 62 -2.37 9.29 9.64
CA ASN A 62 -1.15 10.08 9.51
C ASN A 62 -0.22 9.49 8.46
N MET A 63 0.71 10.31 7.97
CA MET A 63 1.79 9.87 7.10
C MET A 63 2.63 8.82 7.82
N VAL A 64 3.09 7.81 7.08
CA VAL A 64 3.95 6.77 7.65
C VAL A 64 5.33 7.33 8.00
N THR A 65 6.02 6.64 8.91
CA THR A 65 7.36 7.02 9.37
C THR A 65 8.44 6.74 8.32
N GLU A 66 9.62 7.33 8.50
CA GLU A 66 10.74 7.18 7.56
C GLU A 66 11.18 5.73 7.36
N ASP A 67 11.14 4.92 8.41
CA ASP A 67 11.49 3.50 8.30
C ASP A 67 10.52 2.73 7.40
N ILE A 68 9.23 3.04 7.50
CA ILE A 68 8.21 2.45 6.62
C ILE A 68 8.39 2.92 5.18
N GLU A 69 8.61 4.23 4.97
CA GLU A 69 8.87 4.76 3.63
C GLU A 69 10.08 4.08 2.99
N ARG A 70 11.16 3.92 3.75
CA ARG A 70 12.38 3.27 3.27
C ARG A 70 12.13 1.81 2.89
N TYR A 71 11.35 1.09 3.70
CA TYR A 71 10.96 -0.28 3.40
C TYR A 71 10.18 -0.35 2.09
N LEU A 72 9.19 0.53 1.91
CA LEU A 72 8.39 0.59 0.69
C LEU A 72 9.25 0.88 -0.54
N VAL A 73 10.14 1.87 -0.45
CA VAL A 73 11.03 2.23 -1.56
C VAL A 73 11.96 1.08 -1.92
N GLN A 74 12.56 0.44 -0.94
CA GLN A 74 13.45 -0.70 -1.18
C GLN A 74 12.69 -1.86 -1.80
N TYR A 75 11.46 -2.11 -1.34
CA TYR A 75 10.63 -3.19 -1.85
C TYR A 75 10.27 -3.00 -3.31
N VAL A 76 9.76 -1.81 -3.67
CA VAL A 76 9.32 -1.55 -5.05
C VAL A 76 10.49 -1.48 -6.04
N ASN A 77 11.68 -1.18 -5.57
CA ASN A 77 12.90 -1.12 -6.40
C ASN A 77 13.75 -2.39 -6.34
N ASP A 78 13.24 -3.47 -5.75
CA ASP A 78 13.94 -4.76 -5.61
C ASP A 78 15.29 -4.65 -4.88
N GLN A 79 15.35 -3.83 -3.84
CA GLN A 79 16.57 -3.60 -3.05
C GLN A 79 16.61 -4.46 -1.78
N PHE A 80 16.25 -5.75 -1.89
CA PHE A 80 16.12 -6.66 -0.74
C PHE A 80 17.45 -7.01 -0.08
N THR A 81 18.56 -6.87 -0.79
CA THR A 81 19.89 -7.15 -0.26
C THR A 81 20.54 -5.97 0.44
N ASN A 82 19.82 -4.86 0.58
CA ASN A 82 20.34 -3.67 1.24
C ASN A 82 20.36 -3.89 2.75
N ASP A 83 21.54 -3.68 3.38
CA ASP A 83 21.73 -3.88 4.82
C ASP A 83 20.88 -2.95 5.68
N ASN A 84 20.37 -1.85 5.09
CA ASN A 84 19.53 -0.89 5.79
C ASN A 84 18.04 -1.20 5.69
N MET A 85 17.67 -2.38 5.23
CA MET A 85 16.26 -2.75 5.12
C MET A 85 15.66 -2.96 6.51
N PRO A 86 14.63 -2.19 6.91
CA PRO A 86 14.12 -2.23 8.28
C PRO A 86 13.38 -3.52 8.64
N TYR A 87 12.87 -4.24 7.64
CA TYR A 87 12.16 -5.50 7.84
C TYR A 87 12.62 -6.51 6.79
N GLU A 88 12.69 -7.78 7.19
CA GLU A 88 13.00 -8.84 6.24
C GLU A 88 11.80 -9.06 5.30
N PRO A 89 12.01 -9.03 3.96
CA PRO A 89 10.90 -9.27 3.05
C PRO A 89 10.39 -10.71 3.17
N LEU A 90 9.08 -10.83 3.30
CA LEU A 90 8.38 -12.11 3.30
C LEU A 90 7.69 -12.30 1.96
N ILE A 91 7.51 -13.53 1.54
CA ILE A 91 6.72 -13.87 0.35
C ILE A 91 5.34 -14.34 0.76
N LYS A 92 5.24 -15.04 1.89
CA LYS A 92 4.00 -15.64 2.38
C LYS A 92 3.75 -15.29 3.84
N ILE A 93 2.48 -15.11 4.17
CA ILE A 93 2.00 -15.02 5.55
C ILE A 93 1.15 -16.27 5.77
N PHE A 94 1.47 -17.06 6.78
CA PHE A 94 0.78 -18.33 7.05
C PHE A 94 -0.60 -18.09 7.67
N ASN A 95 -1.47 -19.08 7.54
CA ASN A 95 -2.84 -18.97 8.01
C ASN A 95 -2.96 -18.71 9.51
N GLU A 96 -2.04 -19.23 10.32
CA GLU A 96 -1.99 -18.94 11.76
C GLU A 96 -1.83 -17.44 12.04
N ASP A 97 -0.94 -16.79 11.30
CA ASP A 97 -0.70 -15.36 11.42
C ASP A 97 -1.85 -14.53 10.85
N ILE A 98 -2.45 -14.99 9.75
CA ILE A 98 -3.66 -14.36 9.21
C ILE A 98 -4.79 -14.41 10.23
N GLN A 99 -4.92 -15.51 10.97
CA GLN A 99 -5.95 -15.61 12.01
C GLN A 99 -5.73 -14.58 13.13
N ILE A 100 -4.47 -14.35 13.51
CA ILE A 100 -4.11 -13.31 14.49
C ILE A 100 -4.49 -11.93 13.96
N ILE A 101 -4.17 -11.65 12.69
CA ILE A 101 -4.51 -10.38 12.03
C ILE A 101 -6.03 -10.18 12.04
N LYS A 102 -6.81 -11.20 11.68
CA LYS A 102 -8.27 -11.15 11.68
C LYS A 102 -8.82 -10.94 13.09
N ASN A 103 -8.30 -11.65 14.07
CA ASN A 103 -8.76 -11.56 15.47
C ASN A 103 -8.52 -10.18 16.06
N LYS A 104 -7.47 -9.48 15.63
CA LYS A 104 -7.17 -8.11 16.03
C LYS A 104 -7.91 -7.08 15.18
N ASN A 105 -8.74 -7.52 14.24
CA ASN A 105 -9.47 -6.66 13.32
C ASN A 105 -8.56 -5.74 12.50
N LEU A 106 -7.37 -6.23 12.16
CA LEU A 106 -6.42 -5.49 11.31
C LEU A 106 -6.73 -5.74 9.84
N LYS A 107 -6.52 -4.73 9.01
CA LYS A 107 -6.78 -4.83 7.57
C LYS A 107 -6.12 -3.69 6.81
N LEU A 108 -6.14 -3.80 5.49
CA LEU A 108 -5.76 -2.72 4.59
C LEU A 108 -7.02 -2.05 4.06
N HIS A 109 -7.06 -0.73 4.14
CA HIS A 109 -8.11 0.10 3.53
C HIS A 109 -7.57 0.72 2.26
N ILE A 110 -8.28 0.55 1.15
CA ILE A 110 -7.87 1.07 -0.14
C ILE A 110 -8.93 2.03 -0.66
N GLY A 111 -8.54 3.29 -0.86
CA GLY A 111 -9.39 4.27 -1.50
C GLY A 111 -8.81 4.69 -2.84
N TYR A 112 -9.64 5.08 -3.79
CA TYR A 112 -9.17 5.63 -5.04
C TYR A 112 -10.12 6.72 -5.56
N ASP A 113 -9.52 7.66 -6.30
CA ASP A 113 -10.25 8.77 -6.90
C ASP A 113 -10.82 8.38 -8.28
N SER A 114 -11.38 9.37 -8.98
CA SER A 114 -12.05 9.16 -10.26
C SER A 114 -11.11 9.05 -11.47
N ARG A 115 -9.79 9.04 -11.27
CA ARG A 115 -8.85 8.88 -12.40
C ARG A 115 -9.08 7.56 -13.09
N GLN A 116 -8.99 7.57 -14.42
CA GLN A 116 -9.27 6.39 -15.25
C GLN A 116 -8.36 5.21 -14.92
N SER A 117 -7.12 5.46 -14.53
CA SER A 117 -6.14 4.42 -14.18
C SER A 117 -6.31 3.85 -12.78
N SER A 118 -7.06 4.51 -11.90
CA SER A 118 -7.17 4.12 -10.49
C SER A 118 -7.72 2.71 -10.25
N PRO A 119 -8.78 2.26 -10.94
CA PRO A 119 -9.27 0.89 -10.72
C PRO A 119 -8.25 -0.20 -11.04
N ASP A 120 -7.48 -0.05 -12.11
CA ASP A 120 -6.46 -1.04 -12.50
C ASP A 120 -5.32 -1.08 -11.49
N ILE A 121 -4.91 0.07 -10.99
CA ILE A 121 -3.90 0.17 -9.92
C ILE A 121 -4.42 -0.53 -8.65
N CYS A 122 -5.67 -0.28 -8.29
CA CYS A 122 -6.31 -0.93 -7.14
C CYS A 122 -6.29 -2.46 -7.28
N GLU A 123 -6.68 -2.98 -8.44
CA GLU A 123 -6.67 -4.43 -8.69
C GLU A 123 -5.27 -5.04 -8.54
N LYS A 124 -4.25 -4.35 -9.03
CA LYS A 124 -2.86 -4.81 -8.92
C LYS A 124 -2.38 -4.82 -7.47
N ILE A 125 -2.74 -3.81 -6.70
CA ILE A 125 -2.42 -3.76 -5.27
C ILE A 125 -3.07 -4.95 -4.56
N ILE A 126 -4.34 -5.21 -4.82
CA ILE A 126 -5.07 -6.35 -4.24
C ILE A 126 -4.40 -7.66 -4.63
N LYS A 127 -3.97 -7.80 -5.87
CA LYS A 127 -3.24 -9.00 -6.31
C LYS A 127 -1.99 -9.22 -5.46
N GLY A 128 -1.23 -8.17 -5.18
CA GLY A 128 -0.06 -8.25 -4.32
C GLY A 128 -0.42 -8.66 -2.88
N ILE A 129 -1.48 -8.07 -2.34
CA ILE A 129 -1.97 -8.41 -1.00
C ILE A 129 -2.31 -9.90 -0.91
N LEU A 130 -3.08 -10.40 -1.86
CA LEU A 130 -3.56 -11.79 -1.87
C LEU A 130 -2.45 -12.79 -2.19
N ARG A 131 -1.33 -12.35 -2.75
CA ARG A 131 -0.15 -13.20 -2.93
C ARG A 131 0.52 -13.58 -1.61
N THR A 132 0.39 -12.76 -0.57
CA THR A 132 0.91 -13.10 0.76
C THR A 132 0.06 -14.17 1.42
N ASN A 133 -1.24 -14.05 1.28
CA ASN A 133 -2.25 -15.02 1.74
C ASN A 133 -3.58 -14.64 1.10
N ASP A 134 -4.27 -15.60 0.51
CA ASP A 134 -5.52 -15.37 -0.22
C ASP A 134 -6.68 -14.94 0.69
N GLN A 135 -6.52 -15.02 2.00
CA GLN A 135 -7.51 -14.59 2.99
C GLN A 135 -7.12 -13.30 3.71
N PHE A 136 -6.10 -12.59 3.21
CA PHE A 136 -5.67 -11.35 3.84
C PHE A 136 -6.82 -10.32 3.85
N PRO A 137 -7.14 -9.71 5.02
CA PRO A 137 -8.29 -8.80 5.11
C PRO A 137 -8.00 -7.43 4.46
N TYR A 138 -8.90 -7.02 3.57
CA TYR A 138 -8.85 -5.68 2.98
C TYR A 138 -10.26 -5.18 2.69
N ILE A 139 -10.41 -3.85 2.60
CA ILE A 139 -11.67 -3.19 2.23
C ILE A 139 -11.36 -2.14 1.18
N VAL A 140 -12.14 -2.13 0.10
CA VAL A 140 -12.04 -1.12 -0.96
C VAL A 140 -13.12 -0.06 -0.76
N HIS A 141 -12.72 1.20 -0.81
CA HIS A 141 -13.61 2.37 -0.75
C HIS A 141 -13.51 3.09 -2.09
N PRO A 142 -14.33 2.74 -3.10
CA PRO A 142 -14.21 3.34 -4.42
C PRO A 142 -14.63 4.80 -4.44
N LEU A 143 -13.98 5.59 -5.30
CA LEU A 143 -14.33 6.97 -5.58
C LEU A 143 -14.36 7.87 -4.33
N VAL A 144 -13.40 7.67 -3.41
CA VAL A 144 -13.25 8.52 -2.22
C VAL A 144 -12.11 9.52 -2.42
N THR A 145 -12.15 10.61 -1.64
CA THR A 145 -11.03 11.54 -1.51
C THR A 145 -10.13 11.12 -0.35
N THR A 146 -8.90 11.65 -0.31
CA THR A 146 -7.99 11.38 0.80
C THR A 146 -8.60 11.74 2.16
N PRO A 147 -9.24 12.93 2.35
CA PRO A 147 -9.92 13.25 3.60
C PRO A 147 -11.03 12.27 3.96
N GLU A 148 -11.81 11.80 2.98
CA GLU A 148 -12.86 10.82 3.22
C GLU A 148 -12.29 9.50 3.73
N LEU A 149 -11.16 9.05 3.17
CA LEU A 149 -10.51 7.82 3.62
C LEU A 149 -9.99 7.97 5.05
N HIS A 150 -9.41 9.11 5.39
CA HIS A 150 -8.98 9.40 6.76
C HIS A 150 -10.13 9.29 7.77
N PHE A 151 -11.30 9.77 7.38
CA PHE A 151 -12.49 9.74 8.24
C PHE A 151 -13.00 8.32 8.46
N ILE A 152 -13.00 7.50 7.42
CA ILE A 152 -13.43 6.09 7.48
C ILE A 152 -12.44 5.26 8.32
N PHE A 153 -11.16 5.58 8.19
CA PHE A 153 -10.07 4.86 8.83
C PHE A 153 -10.05 5.07 10.33
#